data_69d3703e3f73b4b59a099a4a99a3b619
#
_entry.id   69d3703e3f73b4b59a099a4a99a3b619
#
_cell.length_a   1.000
_cell.length_b   1.000
_cell.length_c   1.000
_cell.angle_alpha   90.00
_cell.angle_beta   90.00
_cell.angle_gamma   90.00
#
_symmetry.space_group_name_H-M   'P 1'
#
loop_
_entity.id
_entity.type
_entity.pdbx_description
1 polymer ?
#
loop_
_entity_poly.entity_id
_entity_poly.type
_entity_poly.pdbx_seq_one_letter_code
_entity_poly.pdbx_strand_id
1 'polypeptide(L)'
;METVLEATSTPSSPGFEESGDVVPTELRVTVGGINLSNPVMPASGCFGPELAPLLPLRKLGAVVTKTVFAEHRAGNPAHRLTETPYGMLNSVGIPSPGSVGFRDGLLPEYQAMGVPVIVSIGGLFTNEYFRVAEDLADEDIAAFEINVSCPNLEHGGLVIGTSPDLVKEVVAGIRKRVNQPLFVKLTPTVTSIAEIAQAAQDAGAAAVTVSNSFSGLAINIGDRTSALGSGAGGYTGPAIKPLALRLVRDAAEAVQIPVIGCGGISSARDVAEFLIAGATAVQVGTATFTRPFTMAQIIADLTPLCQQLGVERITDLIGSLDTPNHAGSIA
;
A
#
# COMPACT_ATOMS: atom_id res chain seq x y z
N MET A 1 47.40 -17.09 47.65
CA MET A 1 46.38 -16.11 48.10
C MET A 1 45.40 -15.95 46.92
N GLU A 2 44.41 -16.82 46.87
CA GLU A 2 43.35 -16.79 45.86
C GLU A 2 42.22 -15.92 46.42
N THR A 3 41.85 -14.91 45.66
CA THR A 3 40.70 -14.06 45.97
C THR A 3 39.50 -14.54 45.15
N VAL A 4 38.55 -15.16 45.82
CA VAL A 4 37.27 -15.62 45.32
C VAL A 4 36.42 -14.37 45.04
N LEU A 5 35.98 -14.19 43.79
CA LEU A 5 34.97 -13.20 43.41
C LEU A 5 33.57 -13.80 43.67
N GLU A 6 32.85 -13.20 44.58
CA GLU A 6 31.44 -13.51 44.86
C GLU A 6 30.56 -13.07 43.65
N ALA A 7 29.73 -14.02 43.20
CA ALA A 7 28.72 -13.76 42.16
C ALA A 7 27.54 -12.99 42.77
N THR A 8 27.33 -11.77 42.30
CA THR A 8 26.16 -10.96 42.60
C THR A 8 24.93 -11.52 41.91
N SER A 9 23.90 -11.83 42.68
CA SER A 9 22.60 -12.30 42.24
C SER A 9 21.89 -11.32 41.33
N THR A 10 21.50 -11.77 40.14
CA THR A 10 20.59 -11.04 39.20
C THR A 10 19.21 -10.88 39.87
N PRO A 11 18.60 -9.69 39.79
CA PRO A 11 17.22 -9.51 40.26
C PRO A 11 16.25 -10.25 39.33
N SER A 12 15.36 -11.02 39.94
CA SER A 12 14.26 -11.73 39.31
C SER A 12 13.32 -10.72 38.60
N SER A 13 13.04 -10.96 37.33
CA SER A 13 12.02 -10.24 36.58
C SER A 13 10.65 -10.37 37.27
N PRO A 14 9.85 -9.30 37.33
CA PRO A 14 8.50 -9.39 37.87
C PRO A 14 7.70 -10.35 37.00
N GLY A 15 7.11 -11.38 37.63
CA GLY A 15 6.23 -12.32 36.99
C GLY A 15 4.99 -11.57 36.45
N PHE A 16 4.71 -11.73 35.19
CA PHE A 16 3.42 -11.38 34.63
C PHE A 16 2.42 -12.43 35.12
N GLU A 17 1.47 -12.02 35.94
CA GLU A 17 0.29 -12.82 36.26
C GLU A 17 -0.50 -13.03 34.95
N GLU A 18 -0.58 -14.26 34.48
CA GLU A 18 -1.56 -14.70 33.50
C GLU A 18 -2.94 -14.66 34.18
N SER A 19 -3.64 -13.56 33.98
CA SER A 19 -5.03 -13.45 34.44
C SER A 19 -5.94 -13.05 33.28
N GLY A 20 -6.88 -13.92 32.98
CA GLY A 20 -8.04 -13.68 32.16
C GLY A 20 -8.03 -14.45 30.85
N ASP A 21 -9.14 -15.08 30.52
CA ASP A 21 -9.42 -15.67 29.23
C ASP A 21 -9.14 -14.64 28.12
N VAL A 22 -8.04 -14.84 27.39
CA VAL A 22 -7.66 -13.98 26.27
C VAL A 22 -8.67 -14.22 25.14
N VAL A 23 -9.60 -13.31 24.97
CA VAL A 23 -10.56 -13.37 23.86
C VAL A 23 -9.76 -13.26 22.54
N PRO A 24 -9.87 -14.24 21.63
CA PRO A 24 -9.15 -14.19 20.37
C PRO A 24 -9.63 -12.99 19.57
N THR A 25 -8.72 -12.07 19.25
CA THR A 25 -9.03 -10.92 18.37
C THR A 25 -9.20 -11.39 16.94
N GLU A 26 -10.30 -11.03 16.31
CA GLU A 26 -10.52 -11.30 14.90
C GLU A 26 -9.84 -10.23 14.04
N LEU A 27 -8.91 -10.66 13.15
CA LEU A 27 -8.16 -9.78 12.26
C LEU A 27 -8.74 -9.72 10.84
N ARG A 28 -9.77 -10.51 10.52
CA ARG A 28 -10.35 -10.56 9.18
C ARG A 28 -11.00 -9.23 8.78
N VAL A 29 -10.80 -8.86 7.50
CA VAL A 29 -11.44 -7.69 6.87
C VAL A 29 -11.95 -8.08 5.49
N THR A 30 -12.92 -7.32 4.97
CA THR A 30 -13.40 -7.49 3.58
C THR A 30 -13.15 -6.21 2.80
N VAL A 31 -12.46 -6.32 1.66
CA VAL A 31 -12.11 -5.20 0.78
C VAL A 31 -12.64 -5.47 -0.61
N GLY A 32 -13.57 -4.66 -1.09
CA GLY A 32 -14.13 -4.78 -2.44
C GLY A 32 -14.72 -6.17 -2.74
N GLY A 33 -15.30 -6.83 -1.72
CA GLY A 33 -15.86 -8.19 -1.83
C GLY A 33 -14.84 -9.31 -1.61
N ILE A 34 -13.56 -9.02 -1.38
CA ILE A 34 -12.51 -10.00 -1.12
C ILE A 34 -12.30 -10.14 0.39
N ASN A 35 -12.39 -11.37 0.91
CA ASN A 35 -12.13 -11.67 2.30
C ASN A 35 -10.62 -11.86 2.51
N LEU A 36 -10.05 -11.05 3.39
CA LEU A 36 -8.65 -11.08 3.78
C LEU A 36 -8.51 -11.61 5.20
N SER A 37 -7.52 -12.46 5.46
CA SER A 37 -7.24 -13.02 6.79
C SER A 37 -6.83 -11.95 7.82
N ASN A 38 -6.29 -10.85 7.36
CA ASN A 38 -5.93 -9.66 8.13
C ASN A 38 -5.76 -8.46 7.18
N PRO A 39 -5.68 -7.20 7.68
CA PRO A 39 -5.65 -6.01 6.82
C PRO A 39 -4.31 -5.71 6.15
N VAL A 40 -3.26 -6.52 6.32
CA VAL A 40 -1.89 -6.16 5.89
C VAL A 40 -1.51 -6.84 4.59
N MET A 41 -1.07 -6.05 3.62
CA MET A 41 -0.54 -6.51 2.34
C MET A 41 0.66 -5.65 1.89
N PRO A 42 1.55 -6.13 1.01
CA PRO A 42 2.60 -5.30 0.44
C PRO A 42 2.04 -4.23 -0.51
N ALA A 43 2.68 -3.07 -0.56
CA ALA A 43 2.43 -2.10 -1.63
C ALA A 43 3.02 -2.59 -2.96
N SER A 44 2.38 -2.21 -4.08
CA SER A 44 2.85 -2.59 -5.42
C SER A 44 4.31 -2.23 -5.64
N GLY A 45 5.10 -3.19 -6.13
CA GLY A 45 6.53 -3.03 -6.38
C GLY A 45 7.45 -3.09 -5.16
N CYS A 46 6.92 -3.38 -3.97
CA CYS A 46 7.69 -3.50 -2.72
C CYS A 46 7.87 -4.95 -2.26
N PHE A 47 7.29 -5.90 -2.98
CA PHE A 47 7.36 -7.32 -2.70
C PHE A 47 7.26 -8.11 -4.01
N GLY A 48 8.04 -9.19 -4.14
CA GLY A 48 8.01 -10.09 -5.27
C GLY A 48 8.23 -11.53 -4.85
N PRO A 49 8.02 -12.51 -5.76
CA PRO A 49 8.20 -13.93 -5.49
C PRO A 49 9.59 -14.29 -4.96
N GLU A 50 10.61 -13.53 -5.32
CA GLU A 50 11.99 -13.70 -4.84
C GLU A 50 12.12 -13.52 -3.32
N LEU A 51 11.20 -12.81 -2.68
CA LEU A 51 11.16 -12.63 -1.22
C LEU A 51 10.33 -13.72 -0.52
N ALA A 52 9.64 -14.56 -1.29
CA ALA A 52 8.78 -15.63 -0.76
C ALA A 52 9.48 -16.55 0.24
N PRO A 53 10.74 -16.98 0.04
CA PRO A 53 11.44 -17.83 1.00
C PRO A 53 11.74 -17.15 2.34
N LEU A 54 11.69 -15.81 2.38
CA LEU A 54 12.04 -15.02 3.56
C LEU A 54 10.83 -14.74 4.48
N LEU A 55 9.60 -14.95 4.00
CA LEU A 55 8.39 -14.55 4.73
C LEU A 55 7.40 -15.71 4.87
N PRO A 56 6.69 -15.81 5.99
CA PRO A 56 5.54 -16.71 6.12
C PRO A 56 4.35 -16.14 5.33
N LEU A 57 4.38 -16.25 4.01
CA LEU A 57 3.47 -15.60 3.05
C LEU A 57 1.99 -15.83 3.33
N ARG A 58 1.64 -17.06 3.76
CA ARG A 58 0.26 -17.42 4.12
C ARG A 58 -0.31 -16.59 5.28
N LYS A 59 0.52 -15.77 5.93
CA LYS A 59 0.07 -14.83 6.96
C LYS A 59 -0.35 -13.47 6.39
N LEU A 60 0.03 -13.13 5.16
CA LEU A 60 -0.41 -11.88 4.53
C LEU A 60 -1.91 -11.92 4.24
N GLY A 61 -2.58 -10.77 4.31
CA GLY A 61 -3.98 -10.65 3.89
C GLY A 61 -4.16 -10.88 2.40
N ALA A 62 -3.25 -10.32 1.59
CA ALA A 62 -3.13 -10.50 0.15
C ALA A 62 -1.70 -10.18 -0.30
N VAL A 63 -1.39 -10.42 -1.58
CA VAL A 63 -0.20 -9.89 -2.24
C VAL A 63 -0.62 -8.93 -3.34
N VAL A 64 0.11 -7.80 -3.47
CA VAL A 64 -0.05 -6.84 -4.56
C VAL A 64 1.19 -6.88 -5.43
N THR A 65 1.00 -7.16 -6.72
CA THR A 65 2.12 -7.32 -7.65
C THR A 65 2.77 -5.98 -7.99
N LYS A 66 3.95 -6.01 -8.57
CA LYS A 66 4.50 -4.84 -9.26
C LYS A 66 3.57 -4.46 -10.41
N THR A 67 3.43 -3.15 -10.67
CA THR A 67 2.56 -2.67 -11.76
C THR A 67 2.99 -3.26 -13.10
N VAL A 68 2.05 -3.90 -13.78
CA VAL A 68 2.20 -4.53 -15.09
C VAL A 68 1.77 -3.54 -16.18
N PHE A 69 2.55 -3.44 -17.23
CA PHE A 69 2.25 -2.69 -18.44
C PHE A 69 1.99 -3.64 -19.60
N ALA A 70 1.33 -3.16 -20.66
CA ALA A 70 1.08 -3.97 -21.85
C ALA A 70 2.36 -4.49 -22.50
N GLU A 71 3.38 -3.64 -22.60
CA GLU A 71 4.65 -3.95 -23.23
C GLU A 71 5.79 -4.07 -22.20
N HIS A 72 6.88 -4.72 -22.62
CA HIS A 72 8.11 -4.79 -21.83
C HIS A 72 8.68 -3.39 -21.56
N ARG A 73 9.11 -3.16 -20.31
CA ARG A 73 9.75 -1.91 -19.86
C ARG A 73 11.01 -2.21 -19.06
N ALA A 74 12.11 -1.58 -19.42
CA ALA A 74 13.40 -1.71 -18.70
C ALA A 74 13.43 -0.90 -17.38
N GLY A 75 12.54 0.08 -17.23
CA GLY A 75 12.60 1.06 -16.14
C GLY A 75 13.57 2.22 -16.43
N ASN A 76 13.78 3.07 -15.43
CA ASN A 76 14.64 4.24 -15.55
C ASN A 76 16.14 3.89 -15.47
N PRO A 77 17.04 4.80 -15.90
CA PRO A 77 18.48 4.67 -15.64
C PRO A 77 18.81 4.61 -14.14
N ALA A 78 19.98 4.10 -13.79
CA ALA A 78 20.53 4.21 -12.44
C ALA A 78 20.91 5.70 -12.14
N HIS A 79 20.89 6.18 -10.90
CA HIS A 79 20.48 5.51 -9.69
C HIS A 79 18.96 5.62 -9.52
N ARG A 80 18.34 4.51 -9.09
CA ARG A 80 16.87 4.40 -9.00
C ARG A 80 16.33 4.64 -7.60
N LEU A 81 17.18 4.57 -6.59
CA LEU A 81 16.85 4.69 -5.18
C LEU A 81 17.90 5.57 -4.49
N THR A 82 17.46 6.39 -3.55
CA THR A 82 18.34 7.10 -2.62
C THR A 82 17.67 7.26 -1.26
N GLU A 83 18.44 7.13 -0.20
CA GLU A 83 17.97 7.34 1.16
C GLU A 83 17.88 8.84 1.48
N THR A 84 16.99 9.15 2.40
CA THR A 84 16.86 10.46 3.05
C THR A 84 16.79 10.24 4.57
N PRO A 85 16.99 11.25 5.41
CA PRO A 85 17.03 11.08 6.88
C PRO A 85 15.81 10.34 7.46
N TYR A 86 14.64 10.45 6.87
CA TYR A 86 13.40 9.86 7.39
C TYR A 86 12.56 9.16 6.32
N GLY A 87 13.19 8.75 5.21
CA GLY A 87 12.49 8.10 4.13
C GLY A 87 13.39 7.72 2.97
N MET A 88 12.79 7.53 1.84
CA MET A 88 13.46 7.11 0.61
C MET A 88 12.85 7.82 -0.58
N LEU A 89 13.70 8.23 -1.52
CA LEU A 89 13.28 8.63 -2.86
C LEU A 89 13.51 7.49 -3.84
N ASN A 90 12.55 7.27 -4.72
CA ASN A 90 12.67 6.26 -5.76
C ASN A 90 12.22 6.80 -7.11
N SER A 91 12.90 6.36 -8.15
CA SER A 91 12.53 6.56 -9.55
C SER A 91 12.86 5.30 -10.34
N VAL A 92 12.12 4.23 -10.05
CA VAL A 92 12.38 2.90 -10.62
C VAL A 92 11.95 2.83 -12.09
N GLY A 93 10.95 3.63 -12.50
CA GLY A 93 10.44 3.68 -13.88
C GLY A 93 9.59 2.48 -14.25
N ILE A 94 9.08 1.75 -13.26
CA ILE A 94 8.17 0.61 -13.38
C ILE A 94 8.64 -0.38 -14.45
N PRO A 95 9.76 -1.11 -14.26
CA PRO A 95 10.14 -2.21 -15.14
C PRO A 95 9.04 -3.28 -15.13
N SER A 96 8.70 -3.77 -16.30
CA SER A 96 7.63 -4.76 -16.52
C SER A 96 8.03 -5.74 -17.61
N PRO A 97 7.71 -7.04 -17.47
CA PRO A 97 7.93 -8.01 -18.55
C PRO A 97 6.90 -7.90 -19.69
N GLY A 98 5.94 -6.97 -19.57
CA GLY A 98 4.71 -6.94 -20.39
C GLY A 98 3.62 -7.83 -19.79
N SER A 99 2.36 -7.63 -20.22
CA SER A 99 1.20 -8.38 -19.71
C SER A 99 1.33 -9.89 -19.97
N VAL A 100 1.73 -10.27 -21.18
CA VAL A 100 1.94 -11.67 -21.55
C VAL A 100 3.11 -12.30 -20.77
N GLY A 101 4.25 -11.61 -20.69
CA GLY A 101 5.40 -12.10 -19.93
C GLY A 101 5.14 -12.21 -18.43
N PHE A 102 4.29 -11.34 -17.88
CA PHE A 102 3.82 -11.43 -16.51
C PHE A 102 2.91 -12.63 -16.31
N ARG A 103 1.91 -12.80 -17.17
CA ARG A 103 0.94 -13.89 -17.12
C ARG A 103 1.62 -15.25 -17.16
N ASP A 104 2.49 -15.44 -18.15
CA ASP A 104 3.11 -16.74 -18.43
C ASP A 104 4.31 -17.07 -17.50
N GLY A 105 4.93 -16.04 -16.90
CA GLY A 105 6.13 -16.21 -16.07
C GLY A 105 5.89 -15.96 -14.58
N LEU A 106 5.51 -14.75 -14.20
CA LEU A 106 5.48 -14.33 -12.78
C LEU A 106 4.15 -14.62 -12.07
N LEU A 107 3.01 -14.55 -12.77
CA LEU A 107 1.69 -14.76 -12.15
C LEU A 107 1.57 -16.12 -11.47
N PRO A 108 2.02 -17.25 -12.07
CA PRO A 108 1.99 -18.55 -11.39
C PRO A 108 2.78 -18.58 -10.08
N GLU A 109 3.90 -17.84 -9.99
CA GLU A 109 4.68 -17.74 -8.76
C GLU A 109 3.93 -16.99 -7.66
N TYR A 110 3.22 -15.90 -8.00
CA TYR A 110 2.34 -15.19 -7.06
C TYR A 110 1.18 -16.07 -6.60
N GLN A 111 0.53 -16.80 -7.51
CA GLN A 111 -0.59 -17.71 -7.18
C GLN A 111 -0.14 -18.85 -6.25
N ALA A 112 1.08 -19.35 -6.42
CA ALA A 112 1.66 -20.39 -5.55
C ALA A 112 1.85 -19.94 -4.08
N MET A 113 1.77 -18.64 -3.78
CA MET A 113 1.87 -18.11 -2.41
C MET A 113 0.64 -18.48 -1.56
N GLY A 114 -0.49 -18.84 -2.17
CA GLY A 114 -1.69 -19.32 -1.48
C GLY A 114 -2.44 -18.23 -0.69
N VAL A 115 -2.33 -16.98 -1.12
CA VAL A 115 -3.09 -15.83 -0.64
C VAL A 115 -3.71 -15.08 -1.83
N PRO A 116 -4.77 -14.26 -1.65
CA PRO A 116 -5.35 -13.48 -2.73
C PRO A 116 -4.30 -12.65 -3.49
N VAL A 117 -4.29 -12.74 -4.82
CA VAL A 117 -3.38 -11.98 -5.68
C VAL A 117 -4.11 -10.78 -6.26
N ILE A 118 -3.62 -9.58 -5.98
CA ILE A 118 -4.10 -8.32 -6.54
C ILE A 118 -3.07 -7.87 -7.58
N VAL A 119 -3.47 -7.81 -8.85
CA VAL A 119 -2.56 -7.44 -9.93
C VAL A 119 -2.61 -5.94 -10.16
N SER A 120 -1.49 -5.26 -9.86
CA SER A 120 -1.35 -3.84 -10.18
C SER A 120 -1.11 -3.65 -11.67
N ILE A 121 -1.89 -2.79 -12.31
CA ILE A 121 -1.82 -2.48 -13.74
C ILE A 121 -1.62 -0.99 -14.00
N GLY A 122 -0.94 -0.65 -15.08
CA GLY A 122 -0.67 0.73 -15.48
C GLY A 122 -0.53 0.89 -16.99
N GLY A 123 -0.52 2.14 -17.44
CA GLY A 123 -0.33 2.50 -18.85
C GLY A 123 0.16 3.93 -18.99
N LEU A 124 0.78 4.26 -20.13
CA LEU A 124 1.11 5.61 -20.55
C LEU A 124 0.00 6.21 -21.48
N PHE A 125 -0.88 5.34 -21.97
CA PHE A 125 -2.04 5.64 -22.78
C PHE A 125 -3.26 4.93 -22.19
N THR A 126 -4.44 5.51 -22.35
CA THR A 126 -5.69 4.93 -21.82
C THR A 126 -5.93 3.52 -22.35
N ASN A 127 -5.66 3.26 -23.63
CA ASN A 127 -5.83 1.96 -24.26
C ASN A 127 -4.89 0.88 -23.72
N GLU A 128 -3.70 1.24 -23.19
CA GLU A 128 -2.79 0.26 -22.57
C GLU A 128 -3.38 -0.35 -21.31
N TYR A 129 -4.07 0.44 -20.49
CA TYR A 129 -4.79 -0.09 -19.33
C TYR A 129 -5.85 -1.12 -19.73
N PHE A 130 -6.57 -0.85 -20.82
CA PHE A 130 -7.61 -1.75 -21.33
C PHE A 130 -6.98 -3.06 -21.81
N ARG A 131 -5.90 -2.97 -22.58
CA ARG A 131 -5.18 -4.14 -23.10
C ARG A 131 -4.63 -5.01 -21.95
N VAL A 132 -3.95 -4.43 -20.96
CA VAL A 132 -3.45 -5.21 -19.80
C VAL A 132 -4.59 -5.90 -19.07
N ALA A 133 -5.71 -5.21 -18.86
CA ALA A 133 -6.88 -5.79 -18.21
C ALA A 133 -7.48 -6.96 -19.03
N GLU A 134 -7.58 -6.81 -20.35
CA GLU A 134 -8.06 -7.85 -21.26
C GLU A 134 -7.12 -9.06 -21.30
N ASP A 135 -5.80 -8.84 -21.37
CA ASP A 135 -4.77 -9.91 -21.38
C ASP A 135 -4.80 -10.78 -20.12
N LEU A 136 -5.35 -10.25 -19.00
CA LEU A 136 -5.40 -10.89 -17.69
C LEU A 136 -6.84 -11.18 -17.21
N ALA A 137 -7.86 -10.95 -18.06
CA ALA A 137 -9.27 -11.03 -17.67
C ALA A 137 -9.69 -12.44 -17.21
N ASP A 138 -9.11 -13.49 -17.81
CA ASP A 138 -9.45 -14.88 -17.56
C ASP A 138 -8.55 -15.53 -16.48
N GLU A 139 -7.63 -14.77 -15.90
CA GLU A 139 -6.70 -15.28 -14.91
C GLU A 139 -7.33 -15.35 -13.51
N ASP A 140 -6.92 -16.36 -12.72
CA ASP A 140 -7.34 -16.50 -11.31
C ASP A 140 -6.60 -15.48 -10.43
N ILE A 141 -7.15 -14.26 -10.41
CA ILE A 141 -6.69 -13.13 -9.60
C ILE A 141 -7.84 -12.57 -8.78
N ALA A 142 -7.54 -12.08 -7.59
CA ALA A 142 -8.55 -11.57 -6.68
C ALA A 142 -9.10 -10.20 -7.10
N ALA A 143 -8.23 -9.31 -7.62
CA ALA A 143 -8.59 -7.96 -8.08
C ALA A 143 -7.53 -7.40 -9.01
N PHE A 144 -7.89 -6.32 -9.71
CA PHE A 144 -6.93 -5.39 -10.32
C PHE A 144 -6.71 -4.17 -9.43
N GLU A 145 -5.45 -3.72 -9.25
CA GLU A 145 -5.12 -2.40 -8.70
C GLU A 145 -4.70 -1.47 -9.85
N ILE A 146 -5.54 -0.51 -10.20
CA ILE A 146 -5.31 0.44 -11.30
C ILE A 146 -4.42 1.56 -10.77
N ASN A 147 -3.17 1.63 -11.23
CA ASN A 147 -2.23 2.67 -10.84
C ASN A 147 -2.42 3.91 -11.73
N VAL A 148 -3.23 4.87 -11.27
CA VAL A 148 -3.49 6.12 -12.00
C VAL A 148 -2.42 7.21 -11.77
N SER A 149 -1.32 6.89 -11.11
CA SER A 149 -0.21 7.84 -10.87
C SER A 149 0.80 7.91 -12.04
N CYS A 150 0.54 7.19 -13.14
CA CYS A 150 1.37 7.26 -14.35
C CYS A 150 1.00 8.50 -15.19
N PRO A 151 1.98 9.15 -15.84
CA PRO A 151 1.70 10.20 -16.81
C PRO A 151 0.99 9.61 -18.04
N ASN A 152 -0.02 10.31 -18.56
CA ASN A 152 -0.70 9.96 -19.81
C ASN A 152 -0.10 10.77 -20.96
N LEU A 153 0.50 10.09 -21.95
CA LEU A 153 1.15 10.75 -23.09
C LEU A 153 0.13 11.32 -24.08
N GLU A 154 -1.09 10.81 -24.13
CA GLU A 154 -2.18 11.36 -24.97
C GLU A 154 -2.59 12.76 -24.50
N HIS A 155 -2.44 13.03 -23.19
CA HIS A 155 -2.78 14.30 -22.56
C HIS A 155 -1.53 15.10 -22.14
N GLY A 156 -0.45 15.04 -22.93
CA GLY A 156 0.74 15.87 -22.74
C GLY A 156 1.55 15.55 -21.47
N GLY A 157 1.45 14.32 -20.96
CA GLY A 157 2.13 13.87 -19.74
C GLY A 157 1.36 14.18 -18.44
N LEU A 158 0.10 14.61 -18.53
CA LEU A 158 -0.76 14.79 -17.35
C LEU A 158 -0.91 13.44 -16.62
N VAL A 159 -0.73 13.46 -15.31
CA VAL A 159 -0.97 12.27 -14.47
C VAL A 159 -2.47 12.00 -14.42
N ILE A 160 -2.89 10.81 -14.87
CA ILE A 160 -4.33 10.42 -14.94
C ILE A 160 -5.04 10.72 -13.62
N GLY A 161 -4.43 10.36 -12.50
CA GLY A 161 -4.99 10.53 -11.16
C GLY A 161 -5.17 11.98 -10.71
N THR A 162 -4.79 12.99 -11.51
CA THR A 162 -5.04 14.41 -11.19
C THR A 162 -6.33 14.95 -11.81
N SER A 163 -6.98 14.15 -12.68
CA SER A 163 -8.24 14.52 -13.34
C SER A 163 -9.35 13.52 -13.01
N PRO A 164 -10.45 13.95 -12.37
CA PRO A 164 -11.60 13.10 -12.12
C PRO A 164 -12.15 12.44 -13.39
N ASP A 165 -12.17 13.16 -14.50
CA ASP A 165 -12.71 12.67 -15.78
C ASP A 165 -11.83 11.57 -16.38
N LEU A 166 -10.48 11.72 -16.35
CA LEU A 166 -9.56 10.68 -16.79
C LEU A 166 -9.61 9.43 -15.91
N VAL A 167 -9.76 9.59 -14.59
CA VAL A 167 -9.97 8.47 -13.68
C VAL A 167 -11.27 7.73 -14.02
N LYS A 168 -12.38 8.45 -14.25
CA LYS A 168 -13.65 7.85 -14.67
C LYS A 168 -13.51 7.12 -16.00
N GLU A 169 -12.84 7.70 -16.99
CA GLU A 169 -12.62 7.09 -18.31
C GLU A 169 -11.88 5.75 -18.17
N VAL A 170 -10.75 5.74 -17.48
CA VAL A 170 -9.93 4.54 -17.31
C VAL A 170 -10.68 3.46 -16.53
N VAL A 171 -11.26 3.79 -15.38
CA VAL A 171 -11.96 2.83 -14.51
C VAL A 171 -13.19 2.24 -15.20
N ALA A 172 -14.06 3.09 -15.79
CA ALA A 172 -15.24 2.63 -16.51
C ALA A 172 -14.88 1.82 -17.77
N GLY A 173 -13.78 2.18 -18.43
CA GLY A 173 -13.26 1.44 -19.58
C GLY A 173 -12.79 0.04 -19.20
N ILE A 174 -12.06 -0.11 -18.11
CA ILE A 174 -11.64 -1.43 -17.59
C ILE A 174 -12.86 -2.22 -17.11
N ARG A 175 -13.79 -1.59 -16.38
CA ARG A 175 -15.00 -2.25 -15.86
C ARG A 175 -15.84 -2.95 -16.94
N LYS A 176 -15.84 -2.42 -18.15
CA LYS A 176 -16.53 -3.03 -19.29
C LYS A 176 -15.86 -4.30 -19.83
N ARG A 177 -14.62 -4.58 -19.42
CA ARG A 177 -13.76 -5.62 -19.99
C ARG A 177 -13.50 -6.78 -19.04
N VAL A 178 -13.59 -6.54 -17.73
CA VAL A 178 -13.26 -7.54 -16.71
C VAL A 178 -14.37 -7.63 -15.66
N ASN A 179 -14.46 -8.76 -14.96
CA ASN A 179 -15.43 -8.97 -13.89
C ASN A 179 -14.81 -8.84 -12.49
N GLN A 180 -13.49 -8.96 -12.36
CA GLN A 180 -12.77 -8.86 -11.09
C GLN A 180 -13.00 -7.49 -10.44
N PRO A 181 -12.96 -7.39 -9.11
CA PRO A 181 -12.98 -6.12 -8.40
C PRO A 181 -11.87 -5.18 -8.88
N LEU A 182 -12.19 -3.87 -8.99
CA LEU A 182 -11.24 -2.84 -9.39
C LEU A 182 -10.89 -1.99 -8.17
N PHE A 183 -9.63 -1.97 -7.78
CA PHE A 183 -9.07 -1.04 -6.81
C PHE A 183 -8.37 0.07 -7.57
N VAL A 184 -8.46 1.32 -7.11
CA VAL A 184 -7.82 2.45 -7.79
C VAL A 184 -6.79 3.09 -6.87
N LYS A 185 -5.50 3.02 -7.26
CA LYS A 185 -4.41 3.62 -6.47
C LYS A 185 -4.18 5.06 -6.87
N LEU A 186 -4.55 5.95 -5.94
CA LEU A 186 -4.59 7.39 -6.15
C LEU A 186 -3.21 8.04 -5.95
N THR A 187 -2.97 9.13 -6.70
CA THR A 187 -1.81 10.00 -6.48
C THR A 187 -2.11 10.97 -5.34
N PRO A 188 -1.14 11.29 -4.47
CA PRO A 188 -1.32 12.30 -3.43
C PRO A 188 -1.21 13.73 -3.96
N THR A 189 -0.77 13.91 -5.22
CA THR A 189 -0.49 15.23 -5.81
C THR A 189 -1.76 15.80 -6.47
N VAL A 190 -2.75 16.08 -5.63
CA VAL A 190 -4.06 16.59 -6.04
C VAL A 190 -4.53 17.68 -5.06
N THR A 191 -5.42 18.53 -5.50
CA THR A 191 -6.05 19.54 -4.62
C THR A 191 -7.06 18.90 -3.68
N SER A 192 -7.82 17.90 -4.17
CA SER A 192 -8.82 17.16 -3.40
C SER A 192 -8.73 15.68 -3.72
N ILE A 193 -8.26 14.88 -2.76
CA ILE A 193 -8.25 13.42 -2.89
C ILE A 193 -9.68 12.87 -2.85
N ALA A 194 -10.57 13.55 -2.15
CA ALA A 194 -11.99 13.22 -2.04
C ALA A 194 -12.68 13.20 -3.43
N GLU A 195 -12.44 14.22 -4.26
CA GLU A 195 -13.00 14.28 -5.62
C GLU A 195 -12.52 13.13 -6.50
N ILE A 196 -11.24 12.79 -6.41
CA ILE A 196 -10.66 11.69 -7.19
C ILE A 196 -11.20 10.34 -6.70
N ALA A 197 -11.31 10.15 -5.38
CA ALA A 197 -11.87 8.94 -4.80
C ALA A 197 -13.35 8.75 -5.21
N GLN A 198 -14.14 9.84 -5.17
CA GLN A 198 -15.53 9.82 -5.62
C GLN A 198 -15.64 9.49 -7.11
N ALA A 199 -14.78 10.08 -7.95
CA ALA A 199 -14.73 9.79 -9.38
C ALA A 199 -14.44 8.30 -9.66
N ALA A 200 -13.52 7.70 -8.91
CA ALA A 200 -13.22 6.28 -9.01
C ALA A 200 -14.43 5.41 -8.61
N GLN A 201 -15.08 5.73 -7.49
CA GLN A 201 -16.30 5.04 -7.02
C GLN A 201 -17.41 5.12 -8.06
N ASP A 202 -17.72 6.32 -8.57
CA ASP A 202 -18.77 6.52 -9.58
C ASP A 202 -18.53 5.72 -10.86
N ALA A 203 -17.26 5.47 -11.19
CA ALA A 203 -16.85 4.68 -12.35
C ALA A 203 -16.85 3.16 -12.13
N GLY A 204 -17.18 2.70 -10.91
CA GLY A 204 -17.31 1.28 -10.59
C GLY A 204 -16.08 0.67 -9.91
N ALA A 205 -15.25 1.48 -9.24
CA ALA A 205 -14.23 0.96 -8.34
C ALA A 205 -14.87 0.26 -7.13
N ALA A 206 -14.27 -0.86 -6.71
CA ALA A 206 -14.66 -1.62 -5.53
C ALA A 206 -13.88 -1.20 -4.26
N ALA A 207 -12.75 -0.51 -4.44
CA ALA A 207 -11.95 0.11 -3.37
C ALA A 207 -11.03 1.19 -3.96
N VAL A 208 -10.51 2.07 -3.09
CA VAL A 208 -9.42 3.00 -3.44
C VAL A 208 -8.22 2.78 -2.54
N THR A 209 -6.99 2.87 -3.11
CA THR A 209 -5.73 2.84 -2.35
C THR A 209 -5.19 4.26 -2.21
N VAL A 210 -5.04 4.74 -1.00
CA VAL A 210 -4.60 6.09 -0.65
C VAL A 210 -3.33 6.03 0.19
N SER A 211 -2.18 6.37 -0.37
CA SER A 211 -1.90 6.89 -1.69
C SER A 211 -0.60 6.32 -2.27
N ASN A 212 -0.27 6.74 -3.50
CA ASN A 212 1.07 6.55 -4.07
C ASN A 212 2.09 7.50 -3.39
N SER A 213 3.36 7.48 -3.84
CA SER A 213 4.44 8.32 -3.33
C SER A 213 4.23 9.82 -3.63
N PHE A 214 4.75 10.68 -2.75
CA PHE A 214 4.80 12.13 -2.99
C PHE A 214 5.96 12.48 -3.92
N SER A 215 5.83 13.53 -4.73
CA SER A 215 6.94 13.99 -5.55
C SER A 215 8.02 14.64 -4.69
N GLY A 216 9.29 14.29 -4.94
CA GLY A 216 10.42 14.80 -4.18
C GLY A 216 11.71 14.87 -5.00
N LEU A 217 12.70 15.59 -4.48
CA LEU A 217 14.02 15.76 -5.08
C LEU A 217 15.09 15.67 -4.00
N ALA A 218 16.20 14.99 -4.28
CA ALA A 218 17.42 15.05 -3.53
C ALA A 218 18.58 15.52 -4.41
N ILE A 219 19.45 16.38 -3.86
CA ILE A 219 20.52 17.04 -4.60
C ILE A 219 21.87 16.65 -4.00
N ASN A 220 22.78 16.20 -4.87
CA ASN A 220 24.20 16.06 -4.56
C ASN A 220 24.86 17.45 -4.67
N ILE A 221 25.18 18.06 -3.56
CA ILE A 221 25.71 19.43 -3.54
C ILE A 221 27.11 19.55 -4.13
N GLY A 222 27.89 18.44 -4.12
CA GLY A 222 29.26 18.43 -4.63
C GLY A 222 29.34 18.65 -6.12
N ASP A 223 28.49 18.00 -6.89
CA ASP A 223 28.41 18.07 -8.36
C ASP A 223 27.17 18.80 -8.87
N ARG A 224 26.27 19.20 -7.97
CA ARG A 224 25.01 19.90 -8.25
C ARG A 224 24.07 19.09 -9.16
N THR A 225 24.08 17.77 -9.02
CA THR A 225 23.21 16.85 -9.75
C THR A 225 22.10 16.32 -8.87
N SER A 226 21.08 15.71 -9.50
CA SER A 226 20.10 14.92 -8.76
C SER A 226 20.74 13.63 -8.23
N ALA A 227 20.34 13.22 -7.03
CA ALA A 227 20.71 11.92 -6.48
C ALA A 227 20.06 10.73 -7.22
N LEU A 228 19.04 10.99 -8.05
CA LEU A 228 18.38 10.00 -8.90
C LEU A 228 18.73 10.23 -10.37
N GLY A 229 18.98 9.16 -11.12
CA GLY A 229 19.33 9.24 -12.55
C GLY A 229 18.26 9.87 -13.46
N SER A 230 17.01 9.93 -13.02
CA SER A 230 15.89 10.54 -13.75
C SER A 230 15.49 11.93 -13.22
N GLY A 231 16.23 12.52 -12.30
CA GLY A 231 15.91 13.81 -11.68
C GLY A 231 15.03 13.63 -10.43
N ALA A 232 13.77 14.01 -10.48
CA ALA A 232 12.82 13.84 -9.38
C ALA A 232 12.37 12.38 -9.22
N GLY A 233 11.82 12.05 -8.05
CA GLY A 233 11.28 10.72 -7.74
C GLY A 233 10.14 10.75 -6.74
N GLY A 234 9.61 9.58 -6.42
CA GLY A 234 8.60 9.40 -5.40
C GLY A 234 9.22 9.35 -4.01
N TYR A 235 8.80 10.23 -3.12
CA TYR A 235 9.21 10.26 -1.71
C TYR A 235 8.28 9.38 -0.89
N THR A 236 8.87 8.51 -0.07
CA THR A 236 8.19 7.47 0.73
C THR A 236 8.87 7.29 2.08
N GLY A 237 8.26 6.49 2.95
CA GLY A 237 8.80 6.15 4.27
C GLY A 237 8.09 6.88 5.42
N PRO A 238 8.59 6.75 6.68
CA PRO A 238 7.87 7.22 7.87
C PRO A 238 7.50 8.70 7.87
N ALA A 239 8.28 9.55 7.21
CA ALA A 239 8.03 10.99 7.18
C ALA A 239 6.72 11.38 6.48
N ILE A 240 6.21 10.54 5.54
CA ILE A 240 4.95 10.85 4.85
C ILE A 240 3.71 10.35 5.61
N LYS A 241 3.84 9.59 6.69
CA LYS A 241 2.69 9.01 7.40
C LYS A 241 1.62 10.03 7.79
N PRO A 242 1.94 11.19 8.41
CA PRO A 242 0.91 12.16 8.76
C PRO A 242 0.13 12.70 7.56
N LEU A 243 0.81 12.87 6.42
CA LEU A 243 0.20 13.32 5.18
C LEU A 243 -0.74 12.24 4.61
N ALA A 244 -0.27 10.98 4.59
CA ALA A 244 -1.06 9.85 4.12
C ALA A 244 -2.30 9.61 4.99
N LEU A 245 -2.19 9.72 6.33
CA LEU A 245 -3.32 9.61 7.26
C LEU A 245 -4.39 10.65 6.96
N ARG A 246 -4.00 11.91 6.70
CA ARG A 246 -4.94 12.97 6.34
C ARG A 246 -5.66 12.65 5.04
N LEU A 247 -4.94 12.21 4.00
CA LEU A 247 -5.54 11.85 2.71
C LEU A 247 -6.49 10.65 2.84
N VAL A 248 -6.15 9.66 3.66
CA VAL A 248 -7.01 8.50 3.96
C VAL A 248 -8.31 8.96 4.60
N ARG A 249 -8.23 9.85 5.60
CA ARG A 249 -9.41 10.41 6.26
C ARG A 249 -10.32 11.13 5.27
N ASP A 250 -9.75 12.03 4.48
CA ASP A 250 -10.51 12.81 3.49
C ASP A 250 -11.18 11.91 2.44
N ALA A 251 -10.49 10.85 1.99
CA ALA A 251 -11.06 9.87 1.06
C ALA A 251 -12.17 9.04 1.72
N ALA A 252 -11.95 8.54 2.95
CA ALA A 252 -12.90 7.71 3.67
C ALA A 252 -14.21 8.46 4.01
N GLU A 253 -14.13 9.77 4.24
CA GLU A 253 -15.33 10.61 4.44
C GLU A 253 -16.11 10.83 3.13
N ALA A 254 -15.45 10.76 1.98
CA ALA A 254 -16.06 11.06 0.68
C ALA A 254 -16.71 9.85 0.00
N VAL A 255 -16.25 8.62 0.26
CA VAL A 255 -16.71 7.43 -0.46
C VAL A 255 -17.38 6.40 0.45
N GLN A 256 -18.18 5.50 -0.15
CA GLN A 256 -18.80 4.37 0.55
C GLN A 256 -18.04 3.05 0.32
N ILE A 257 -17.10 3.02 -0.62
CA ILE A 257 -16.26 1.87 -0.88
C ILE A 257 -15.08 1.83 0.08
N PRO A 258 -14.50 0.66 0.38
CA PRO A 258 -13.33 0.52 1.24
C PRO A 258 -12.14 1.38 0.79
N VAL A 259 -11.44 1.95 1.76
CA VAL A 259 -10.17 2.65 1.56
C VAL A 259 -9.02 1.78 2.04
N ILE A 260 -8.00 1.59 1.21
CA ILE A 260 -6.75 0.92 1.56
C ILE A 260 -5.70 2.00 1.85
N GLY A 261 -5.22 2.07 3.09
CA GLY A 261 -4.22 3.07 3.48
C GLY A 261 -2.81 2.68 3.05
N CYS A 262 -2.05 3.63 2.49
CA CYS A 262 -0.67 3.40 2.06
C CYS A 262 0.20 4.63 2.29
N GLY A 263 1.33 4.48 3.02
CA GLY A 263 2.31 5.55 3.23
C GLY A 263 2.87 5.61 4.65
N GLY A 264 4.15 5.26 4.81
CA GLY A 264 4.89 5.39 6.06
C GLY A 264 4.57 4.34 7.14
N ILE A 265 3.88 3.27 6.82
CA ILE A 265 3.51 2.20 7.75
C ILE A 265 4.72 1.30 8.01
N SER A 266 5.05 1.08 9.29
CA SER A 266 6.20 0.28 9.73
C SER A 266 5.96 -0.53 11.01
N SER A 267 4.78 -0.41 11.63
CA SER A 267 4.40 -1.06 12.88
C SER A 267 2.90 -1.35 12.95
N ALA A 268 2.48 -2.22 13.88
CA ALA A 268 1.05 -2.48 14.15
C ALA A 268 0.31 -1.21 14.62
N ARG A 269 1.01 -0.32 15.34
CA ARG A 269 0.44 0.98 15.74
C ARG A 269 0.11 1.84 14.53
N ASP A 270 1.01 1.88 13.52
CA ASP A 270 0.71 2.61 12.29
C ASP A 270 -0.52 2.03 11.58
N VAL A 271 -0.65 0.70 11.55
CA VAL A 271 -1.86 0.05 11.00
C VAL A 271 -3.11 0.51 11.74
N ALA A 272 -3.10 0.48 13.08
CA ALA A 272 -4.24 0.95 13.88
C ALA A 272 -4.58 2.43 13.60
N GLU A 273 -3.58 3.31 13.47
CA GLU A 273 -3.79 4.73 13.11
C GLU A 273 -4.50 4.87 11.75
N PHE A 274 -4.10 4.07 10.75
CA PHE A 274 -4.75 4.08 9.43
C PHE A 274 -6.18 3.54 9.48
N LEU A 275 -6.45 2.48 10.24
CA LEU A 275 -7.80 1.95 10.43
C LEU A 275 -8.68 2.99 11.14
N ILE A 276 -8.19 3.57 12.22
CA ILE A 276 -8.89 4.63 12.97
C ILE A 276 -9.21 5.84 12.05
N ALA A 277 -8.30 6.19 11.14
CA ALA A 277 -8.53 7.24 10.15
C ALA A 277 -9.59 6.88 9.08
N GLY A 278 -10.01 5.61 8.97
CA GLY A 278 -11.04 5.14 8.05
C GLY A 278 -10.57 4.15 6.99
N ALA A 279 -9.31 3.73 7.00
CA ALA A 279 -8.88 2.65 6.14
C ALA A 279 -9.48 1.30 6.59
N THR A 280 -9.79 0.42 5.63
CA THR A 280 -10.23 -0.96 5.88
C THR A 280 -9.06 -1.95 5.88
N ALA A 281 -8.04 -1.65 5.10
CA ALA A 281 -6.80 -2.42 5.00
C ALA A 281 -5.63 -1.48 4.73
N VAL A 282 -4.40 -2.01 4.74
CA VAL A 282 -3.19 -1.21 4.53
C VAL A 282 -2.21 -1.87 3.58
N GLN A 283 -1.46 -1.05 2.85
CA GLN A 283 -0.31 -1.47 2.05
C GLN A 283 1.00 -1.00 2.68
N VAL A 284 1.92 -1.94 2.93
CA VAL A 284 3.25 -1.68 3.49
C VAL A 284 4.27 -1.63 2.34
N GLY A 285 4.97 -0.51 2.21
CA GLY A 285 5.95 -0.30 1.16
C GLY A 285 7.39 -0.24 1.70
N THR A 286 7.92 0.97 1.85
CA THR A 286 9.33 1.28 2.17
C THR A 286 9.92 0.48 3.32
N ALA A 287 9.11 0.17 4.34
CA ALA A 287 9.56 -0.59 5.50
C ALA A 287 10.10 -1.98 5.16
N THR A 288 9.65 -2.59 4.06
CA THR A 288 10.13 -3.91 3.59
C THR A 288 11.57 -3.88 3.08
N PHE A 289 12.04 -2.73 2.56
CA PHE A 289 13.41 -2.58 2.08
C PHE A 289 14.42 -2.48 3.23
N THR A 290 14.02 -1.89 4.35
CA THR A 290 14.89 -1.77 5.54
C THR A 290 14.82 -3.00 6.43
N ARG A 291 13.64 -3.64 6.52
CA ARG A 291 13.37 -4.84 7.31
C ARG A 291 12.41 -5.76 6.56
N PRO A 292 12.89 -6.74 5.81
CA PRO A 292 12.05 -7.63 4.99
C PRO A 292 10.93 -8.33 5.76
N PHE A 293 11.13 -8.63 7.05
CA PHE A 293 10.15 -9.29 7.92
C PHE A 293 9.11 -8.33 8.54
N THR A 294 9.13 -7.04 8.19
CA THR A 294 8.26 -6.02 8.81
C THR A 294 6.78 -6.41 8.78
N MET A 295 6.26 -6.88 7.64
CA MET A 295 4.85 -7.26 7.54
C MET A 295 4.49 -8.43 8.46
N ALA A 296 5.35 -9.45 8.55
CA ALA A 296 5.12 -10.59 9.44
C ALA A 296 5.12 -10.16 10.92
N GLN A 297 6.01 -9.24 11.30
CA GLN A 297 6.04 -8.66 12.64
C GLN A 297 4.81 -7.81 12.92
N ILE A 298 4.41 -6.96 11.98
CA ILE A 298 3.17 -6.15 12.10
C ILE A 298 1.99 -7.06 12.39
N ILE A 299 1.81 -8.13 11.60
CA ILE A 299 0.68 -9.05 11.75
C ILE A 299 0.71 -9.75 13.11
N ALA A 300 1.90 -10.16 13.58
CA ALA A 300 2.07 -10.79 14.90
C ALA A 300 1.71 -9.83 16.04
N ASP A 301 2.01 -8.54 15.88
CA ASP A 301 1.78 -7.52 16.91
C ASP A 301 0.35 -6.96 16.90
N LEU A 302 -0.47 -7.23 15.85
CA LEU A 302 -1.85 -6.72 15.77
C LEU A 302 -2.75 -7.28 16.88
N THR A 303 -2.72 -8.59 17.13
CA THR A 303 -3.56 -9.19 18.17
C THR A 303 -3.25 -8.63 19.57
N PRO A 304 -1.99 -8.60 20.03
CA PRO A 304 -1.65 -7.96 21.31
C PRO A 304 -2.05 -6.48 21.37
N LEU A 305 -1.90 -5.74 20.27
CA LEU A 305 -2.30 -4.35 20.22
C LEU A 305 -3.83 -4.17 20.36
N CYS A 306 -4.63 -4.96 19.63
CA CYS A 306 -6.08 -4.92 19.74
C CYS A 306 -6.55 -5.25 21.17
N GLN A 307 -5.93 -6.23 21.83
CA GLN A 307 -6.19 -6.55 23.23
C GLN A 307 -5.90 -5.37 24.17
N GLN A 308 -4.75 -4.69 23.98
CA GLN A 308 -4.41 -3.48 24.75
C GLN A 308 -5.41 -2.34 24.53
N LEU A 309 -6.01 -2.26 23.35
CA LEU A 309 -7.02 -1.27 22.98
C LEU A 309 -8.45 -1.70 23.40
N GLY A 310 -8.63 -2.91 23.93
CA GLY A 310 -9.95 -3.44 24.30
C GLY A 310 -10.85 -3.76 23.10
N VAL A 311 -10.26 -4.14 21.95
CA VAL A 311 -10.96 -4.37 20.69
C VAL A 311 -10.97 -5.86 20.35
N GLU A 312 -12.15 -6.44 20.20
CA GLU A 312 -12.34 -7.86 19.86
C GLU A 312 -12.17 -8.11 18.35
N ARG A 313 -12.61 -7.19 17.51
CA ARG A 313 -12.52 -7.26 16.05
C ARG A 313 -11.73 -6.06 15.55
N ILE A 314 -10.73 -6.31 14.72
CA ILE A 314 -9.92 -5.21 14.14
C ILE A 314 -10.77 -4.22 13.34
N THR A 315 -11.91 -4.68 12.80
CA THR A 315 -12.88 -3.84 12.09
C THR A 315 -13.52 -2.78 12.97
N ASP A 316 -13.52 -2.94 14.29
CA ASP A 316 -14.10 -1.96 15.23
C ASP A 316 -13.21 -0.71 15.35
N LEU A 317 -11.97 -0.76 14.85
CA LEU A 317 -11.10 0.41 14.73
C LEU A 317 -11.42 1.27 13.50
N ILE A 318 -12.11 0.72 12.48
CA ILE A 318 -12.30 1.40 11.19
C ILE A 318 -13.17 2.65 11.38
N GLY A 319 -12.58 3.82 11.07
CA GLY A 319 -13.29 5.09 11.15
C GLY A 319 -13.65 5.56 12.56
N SER A 320 -13.05 4.97 13.59
CA SER A 320 -13.33 5.28 15.00
C SER A 320 -12.67 6.57 15.51
N LEU A 321 -12.07 7.39 14.62
CA LEU A 321 -11.45 8.65 15.00
C LEU A 321 -12.51 9.61 15.58
N ASP A 322 -12.41 9.86 16.88
CA ASP A 322 -13.19 10.91 17.54
C ASP A 322 -12.60 12.27 17.19
N THR A 323 -13.28 13.00 16.33
CA THR A 323 -12.90 14.39 16.04
C THR A 323 -13.70 15.30 16.96
N PRO A 324 -13.03 16.13 17.81
CA PRO A 324 -13.74 17.13 18.58
C PRO A 324 -14.64 17.95 17.65
N ASN A 325 -15.93 18.02 17.96
CA ASN A 325 -16.86 18.93 17.28
C ASN A 325 -16.33 20.35 17.45
N HIS A 326 -15.54 20.81 16.50
CA HIS A 326 -15.26 22.23 16.35
C HIS A 326 -16.55 22.91 15.85
N ALA A 327 -17.45 23.19 16.77
CA ALA A 327 -18.42 24.25 16.60
C ALA A 327 -17.65 25.58 16.54
N GLY A 328 -17.13 25.90 15.37
CA GLY A 328 -16.28 27.07 15.13
C GLY A 328 -15.43 26.88 13.88
N SER A 329 -16.05 26.62 12.72
CA SER A 329 -15.39 26.87 11.46
C SER A 329 -15.03 28.34 11.37
N ILE A 330 -13.75 28.65 11.37
CA ILE A 330 -13.31 29.97 10.89
C ILE A 330 -13.69 29.99 9.40
N ALA A 331 -14.74 30.77 9.12
CA ALA A 331 -15.20 31.10 7.77
C ALA A 331 -14.11 31.88 7.01
#